data_8481b873eb460642df4de63dbfea003a
#
_entry.id   8481b873eb460642df4de63dbfea003a
#
_cell.length_a   1.000
_cell.length_b   1.000
_cell.length_c   1.000
_cell.angle_alpha   90.00
_cell.angle_beta   90.00
_cell.angle_gamma   90.00
#
_symmetry.space_group_name_H-M   'P 1'
#
loop_
_entity.id
_entity.type
_entity.pdbx_description
1 polymer ?
#
loop_
_entity_poly.entity_id
_entity_poly.type
_entity_poly.pdbx_seq_one_letter_code
_entity_poly.pdbx_strand_id
1 'polypeptide(L)'
;MILCFGEYELDRAAVELRYRGLSVPVEPQVFRILSLLIEQRERMVSREEIIERIWGGRFISDTAISSRIKAARRAVGDDGKAQALIRTVHGAGFRFIGQITTKAPPSAGPALSIADTSIGVPNKVLTKPSIAVLPFQPLSPDPRGQMLAQALPHDLITALSRLSWLKVIARGSTFHFPTGGQQKSAAARALGARYELGGAILSSDRSLKIMVELIDADSEAIIWADTLTGSIYDIHSLRNEIAQRACHATELSVPNFEAELARLKVPSTLDAWEAFHLGLAHMYRFNAADNQLATAMFRRALALAPDFARAHAGLSFSYFQNAFMRYPGTDLRADTMGARISAERALELDAKDAFANFTMGRSYWLEGDLRRSLSWLDRATLLNPNFAQGQYASGWARTLLSEVDAGSDAIEEAIGLSPMDPLLYGMLATKAFSALLKGDHRAAAHWASKATDSPGAHGLISLIAVAANALVGNERTAAAAADQARARQPQIDRRHFSKAFPFADQKVRASLDAQLARFGF
;
A
#
# COMPACT_ATOMS: atom_id res chain seq x y z
N MET A 1 26.98 -26.56 -1.89
CA MET A 1 27.78 -26.87 -0.68
C MET A 1 26.87 -26.68 0.52
N ILE A 2 26.62 -27.74 1.26
CA ILE A 2 25.73 -27.75 2.44
C ILE A 2 26.62 -27.60 3.68
N LEU A 3 26.30 -26.61 4.52
CA LEU A 3 27.00 -26.34 5.79
C LEU A 3 26.20 -26.96 6.93
N CYS A 4 26.84 -27.87 7.67
CA CYS A 4 26.21 -28.61 8.78
C CYS A 4 26.75 -28.12 10.13
N PHE A 5 25.84 -27.86 11.09
CA PHE A 5 26.17 -27.47 12.46
C PHE A 5 25.15 -28.07 13.45
N GLY A 6 25.64 -28.93 14.34
CA GLY A 6 24.75 -29.75 15.16
C GLY A 6 23.84 -30.62 14.27
N GLU A 7 22.53 -30.55 14.48
CA GLU A 7 21.52 -31.26 13.68
C GLU A 7 20.95 -30.41 12.54
N TYR A 8 21.52 -29.22 12.30
CA TYR A 8 21.10 -28.30 11.25
C TYR A 8 21.97 -28.42 10.00
N GLU A 9 21.33 -28.29 8.84
CA GLU A 9 21.96 -28.22 7.53
C GLU A 9 21.52 -26.91 6.85
N LEU A 10 22.45 -26.04 6.45
CA LEU A 10 22.23 -24.84 5.70
C LEU A 10 22.65 -25.05 4.25
N ASP A 11 21.67 -25.21 3.35
CA ASP A 11 21.92 -25.33 1.91
C ASP A 11 21.84 -23.97 1.24
N ARG A 12 23.00 -23.40 0.88
CA ARG A 12 23.09 -22.07 0.27
C ARG A 12 22.60 -22.04 -1.19
N ALA A 13 22.70 -23.16 -1.89
CA ALA A 13 22.27 -23.23 -3.29
C ALA A 13 20.74 -23.34 -3.38
N ALA A 14 20.13 -24.11 -2.47
CA ALA A 14 18.68 -24.23 -2.37
C ALA A 14 18.03 -23.12 -1.53
N VAL A 15 18.82 -22.26 -0.84
CA VAL A 15 18.34 -21.22 0.10
C VAL A 15 17.47 -21.85 1.21
N GLU A 16 17.90 -22.97 1.76
CA GLU A 16 17.11 -23.79 2.69
C GLU A 16 17.89 -24.10 3.97
N LEU A 17 17.20 -23.98 5.12
CA LEU A 17 17.66 -24.47 6.41
C LEU A 17 16.89 -25.77 6.72
N ARG A 18 17.59 -26.83 7.13
CA ARG A 18 16.99 -28.09 7.55
C ARG A 18 17.40 -28.43 8.98
N TYR A 19 16.51 -29.05 9.72
CA TYR A 19 16.74 -29.62 11.03
C TYR A 19 16.43 -31.12 10.95
N ARG A 20 17.41 -31.99 11.16
CA ARG A 20 17.27 -33.45 11.01
C ARG A 20 16.71 -33.86 9.63
N GLY A 21 17.13 -33.16 8.58
CA GLY A 21 16.66 -33.40 7.21
C GLY A 21 15.29 -32.80 6.86
N LEU A 22 14.54 -32.24 7.84
CA LEU A 22 13.28 -31.58 7.61
C LEU A 22 13.48 -30.06 7.39
N SER A 23 12.80 -29.50 6.42
CA SER A 23 12.88 -28.05 6.12
C SER A 23 12.37 -27.22 7.28
N VAL A 24 13.15 -26.23 7.69
CA VAL A 24 12.79 -25.22 8.70
C VAL A 24 12.43 -23.93 7.96
N PRO A 25 11.20 -23.40 8.09
CA PRO A 25 10.83 -22.16 7.44
C PRO A 25 11.61 -20.99 8.04
N VAL A 26 12.40 -20.34 7.20
CA VAL A 26 13.27 -19.22 7.60
C VAL A 26 13.03 -18.05 6.64
N GLU A 27 12.81 -16.86 7.19
CA GLU A 27 12.69 -15.65 6.38
C GLU A 27 13.97 -15.40 5.57
N PRO A 28 13.88 -14.89 4.31
CA PRO A 28 15.05 -14.69 3.44
C PRO A 28 16.16 -13.84 4.07
N GLN A 29 15.80 -12.80 4.84
CA GLN A 29 16.78 -11.95 5.52
C GLN A 29 17.44 -12.68 6.69
N VAL A 30 16.67 -13.48 7.43
CA VAL A 30 17.19 -14.31 8.52
C VAL A 30 18.13 -15.37 7.95
N PHE A 31 17.77 -15.98 6.82
CA PHE A 31 18.64 -16.92 6.11
C PHE A 31 19.96 -16.25 5.65
N ARG A 32 19.88 -15.04 5.09
CA ARG A 32 21.07 -14.27 4.67
C ARG A 32 21.95 -13.89 5.86
N ILE A 33 21.36 -13.49 6.99
CA ILE A 33 22.10 -13.21 8.23
C ILE A 33 22.80 -14.46 8.74
N LEU A 34 22.09 -15.60 8.81
CA LEU A 34 22.70 -16.89 9.18
C LEU A 34 23.86 -17.26 8.25
N SER A 35 23.65 -17.16 6.94
CA SER A 35 24.69 -17.41 5.93
C SER A 35 25.89 -16.51 6.12
N LEU A 36 25.69 -15.20 6.35
CA LEU A 36 26.76 -14.23 6.58
C LEU A 36 27.53 -14.54 7.86
N LEU A 37 26.83 -14.78 8.98
CA LEU A 37 27.47 -15.08 10.27
C LEU A 37 28.25 -16.39 10.22
N ILE A 38 27.75 -17.40 9.52
CA ILE A 38 28.41 -18.70 9.34
C ILE A 38 29.65 -18.58 8.42
N GLU A 39 29.55 -17.77 7.35
CA GLU A 39 30.71 -17.49 6.49
C GLU A 39 31.84 -16.78 7.23
N GLN A 40 31.47 -15.80 8.06
CA GLN A 40 32.41 -14.96 8.78
C GLN A 40 32.69 -15.47 10.23
N ARG A 41 32.45 -16.74 10.50
CA ARG A 41 32.54 -17.34 11.86
C ARG A 41 33.88 -17.14 12.57
N GLU A 42 34.95 -16.94 11.80
CA GLU A 42 36.29 -16.70 12.36
C GLU A 42 36.42 -15.34 13.04
N ARG A 43 35.51 -14.40 12.71
CA ARG A 43 35.51 -13.06 13.26
C ARG A 43 34.11 -12.61 13.68
N MET A 44 34.02 -11.48 14.34
CA MET A 44 32.78 -10.79 14.62
C MET A 44 32.32 -10.04 13.35
N VAL A 45 31.01 -9.99 13.11
CA VAL A 45 30.36 -9.20 12.08
C VAL A 45 29.68 -8.01 12.76
N SER A 46 30.05 -6.78 12.36
CA SER A 46 29.50 -5.57 12.95
C SER A 46 28.05 -5.33 12.49
N ARG A 47 27.33 -4.45 13.18
CA ARG A 47 25.97 -4.08 12.78
C ARG A 47 25.96 -3.34 11.44
N GLU A 48 26.93 -2.48 11.22
CA GLU A 48 27.11 -1.74 9.98
C GLU A 48 27.38 -2.70 8.81
N GLU A 49 28.20 -3.73 9.02
CA GLU A 49 28.47 -4.74 8.01
C GLU A 49 27.21 -5.59 7.70
N ILE A 50 26.41 -5.91 8.71
CA ILE A 50 25.11 -6.57 8.49
C ILE A 50 24.18 -5.69 7.68
N ILE A 51 24.09 -4.38 7.99
CA ILE A 51 23.27 -3.43 7.23
C ILE A 51 23.74 -3.36 5.78
N GLU A 52 25.03 -3.23 5.57
CA GLU A 52 25.62 -3.13 4.23
C GLU A 52 25.35 -4.39 3.40
N ARG A 53 25.65 -5.56 3.96
CA ARG A 53 25.58 -6.85 3.23
C ARG A 53 24.16 -7.38 3.02
N ILE A 54 23.26 -7.11 3.96
CA ILE A 54 21.88 -7.65 3.91
C ILE A 54 20.92 -6.63 3.27
N TRP A 55 21.11 -5.33 3.54
CA TRP A 55 20.21 -4.25 3.11
C TRP A 55 20.86 -3.23 2.16
N GLY A 56 22.12 -3.43 1.73
CA GLY A 56 22.80 -2.56 0.78
C GLY A 56 23.01 -1.14 1.31
N GLY A 57 23.39 -1.01 2.59
CA GLY A 57 23.66 0.29 3.24
C GLY A 57 22.42 1.12 3.57
N ARG A 58 21.21 0.57 3.41
CA ARG A 58 19.97 1.28 3.74
C ARG A 58 19.84 1.48 5.25
N PHE A 59 19.28 2.62 5.65
CA PHE A 59 19.03 2.91 7.06
C PHE A 59 18.03 1.90 7.65
N ILE A 60 18.49 1.13 8.62
CA ILE A 60 17.69 0.13 9.37
C ILE A 60 17.83 0.45 10.85
N SER A 61 16.72 0.42 11.60
CA SER A 61 16.75 0.67 13.04
C SER A 61 17.45 -0.46 13.79
N ASP A 62 18.12 -0.14 14.88
CA ASP A 62 18.76 -1.13 15.78
C ASP A 62 17.78 -2.18 16.29
N THR A 63 16.53 -1.79 16.46
CA THR A 63 15.42 -2.67 16.88
C THR A 63 15.13 -3.72 15.81
N ALA A 64 15.15 -3.35 14.53
CA ALA A 64 14.91 -4.28 13.42
C ALA A 64 16.05 -5.30 13.32
N ILE A 65 17.32 -4.88 13.42
CA ILE A 65 18.48 -5.80 13.43
C ILE A 65 18.36 -6.77 14.61
N SER A 66 18.07 -6.28 15.80
CA SER A 66 17.92 -7.09 17.01
C SER A 66 16.79 -8.12 16.87
N SER A 67 15.68 -7.73 16.23
CA SER A 67 14.55 -8.61 15.92
C SER A 67 14.97 -9.74 14.96
N ARG A 68 15.73 -9.42 13.91
CA ARG A 68 16.22 -10.40 12.92
C ARG A 68 17.24 -11.37 13.53
N ILE A 69 18.13 -10.89 14.39
CA ILE A 69 19.06 -11.74 15.13
C ILE A 69 18.29 -12.68 16.09
N LYS A 70 17.25 -12.19 16.75
CA LYS A 70 16.36 -13.03 17.58
C LYS A 70 15.68 -14.11 16.74
N ALA A 71 15.20 -13.76 15.55
CA ALA A 71 14.60 -14.73 14.62
C ALA A 71 15.64 -15.75 14.12
N ALA A 72 16.87 -15.31 13.81
CA ALA A 72 17.96 -16.19 13.42
C ALA A 72 18.30 -17.21 14.52
N ARG A 73 18.39 -16.76 15.78
CA ARG A 73 18.58 -17.68 16.92
C ARG A 73 17.47 -18.70 17.01
N ARG A 74 16.23 -18.25 16.97
CA ARG A 74 15.06 -19.14 17.04
C ARG A 74 15.08 -20.20 15.94
N ALA A 75 15.44 -19.82 14.72
CA ALA A 75 15.48 -20.73 13.57
C ALA A 75 16.50 -21.87 13.75
N VAL A 76 17.57 -21.64 14.50
CA VAL A 76 18.61 -22.62 14.79
C VAL A 76 18.57 -23.17 16.23
N GLY A 77 17.43 -23.04 16.91
CA GLY A 77 17.23 -23.55 18.27
C GLY A 77 18.10 -22.87 19.34
N ASP A 78 18.56 -21.65 19.08
CA ASP A 78 19.31 -20.82 20.02
C ASP A 78 18.44 -19.70 20.61
N ASP A 79 18.85 -19.10 21.70
CA ASP A 79 18.17 -17.98 22.33
C ASP A 79 19.14 -16.88 22.81
N GLY A 80 18.57 -15.74 23.24
CA GLY A 80 19.34 -14.59 23.69
C GLY A 80 20.07 -14.81 25.02
N LYS A 81 19.71 -15.83 25.80
CA LYS A 81 20.34 -16.17 27.09
C LYS A 81 21.46 -17.19 26.91
N ALA A 82 21.17 -18.28 26.21
CA ALA A 82 22.12 -19.35 25.97
C ALA A 82 23.24 -18.93 25.00
N GLN A 83 22.89 -18.21 23.91
CA GLN A 83 23.82 -17.75 22.88
C GLN A 83 24.79 -18.87 22.41
N ALA A 84 24.24 -20.08 22.27
CA ALA A 84 25.01 -21.29 21.99
C ALA A 84 25.59 -21.31 20.58
N LEU A 85 24.91 -20.71 19.60
CA LEU A 85 25.33 -20.66 18.20
C LEU A 85 25.62 -19.23 17.73
N ILE A 86 24.85 -18.24 18.19
CA ILE A 86 25.02 -16.83 17.80
C ILE A 86 25.31 -16.00 19.05
N ARG A 87 26.55 -15.61 19.24
CA ARG A 87 27.01 -14.81 20.38
C ARG A 87 26.87 -13.31 20.07
N THR A 88 26.33 -12.53 21.01
CA THR A 88 26.38 -11.06 20.96
C THR A 88 27.71 -10.58 21.52
N VAL A 89 28.41 -9.72 20.76
CA VAL A 89 29.55 -8.96 21.25
C VAL A 89 29.03 -7.55 21.55
N HIS A 90 28.85 -7.24 22.84
CA HIS A 90 28.26 -5.99 23.27
C HIS A 90 28.97 -4.77 22.68
N GLY A 91 28.20 -3.82 22.15
CA GLY A 91 28.70 -2.62 21.52
C GLY A 91 29.36 -2.79 20.15
N ALA A 92 29.56 -4.03 19.66
CA ALA A 92 30.32 -4.30 18.45
C ALA A 92 29.55 -5.07 17.36
N GLY A 93 28.86 -6.17 17.70
CA GLY A 93 28.16 -6.96 16.69
C GLY A 93 27.78 -8.37 17.12
N PHE A 94 27.84 -9.32 16.17
CA PHE A 94 27.44 -10.71 16.37
C PHE A 94 28.49 -11.67 15.78
N ARG A 95 28.61 -12.86 16.35
CA ARG A 95 29.52 -13.91 15.87
C ARG A 95 28.84 -15.27 15.93
N PHE A 96 28.99 -16.07 14.88
CA PHE A 96 28.61 -17.48 14.90
C PHE A 96 29.75 -18.29 15.57
N ILE A 97 29.39 -19.17 16.51
CA ILE A 97 30.38 -19.91 17.32
C ILE A 97 30.19 -21.43 17.23
N GLY A 98 29.18 -21.91 16.47
CA GLY A 98 28.95 -23.34 16.24
C GLY A 98 30.05 -23.98 15.38
N GLN A 99 30.37 -25.22 15.65
CA GLN A 99 31.27 -25.99 14.79
C GLN A 99 30.57 -26.34 13.48
N ILE A 100 31.26 -26.15 12.35
CA ILE A 100 30.71 -26.35 11.00
C ILE A 100 31.47 -27.48 10.31
N THR A 101 30.71 -28.41 9.73
CA THR A 101 31.20 -29.41 8.78
C THR A 101 30.53 -29.17 7.42
N THR A 102 31.22 -29.60 6.35
CA THR A 102 30.69 -29.45 4.98
C THR A 102 30.29 -30.79 4.41
N LYS A 103 29.11 -30.87 3.79
CA LYS A 103 28.61 -32.05 3.11
C LYS A 103 28.50 -31.75 1.61
N ALA A 104 29.01 -32.62 0.76
CA ALA A 104 28.82 -32.51 -0.69
C ALA A 104 27.35 -32.76 -1.03
N PRO A 105 26.79 -32.07 -2.04
CA PRO A 105 25.44 -32.38 -2.50
C PRO A 105 25.38 -33.80 -3.04
N PRO A 106 24.29 -34.55 -2.81
CA PRO A 106 24.14 -35.89 -3.37
C PRO A 106 24.16 -35.80 -4.90
N SER A 107 25.01 -36.57 -5.54
CA SER A 107 25.06 -36.73 -6.99
C SER A 107 23.74 -37.35 -7.48
N ALA A 108 23.15 -36.78 -8.51
CA ALA A 108 21.94 -37.30 -9.12
C ALA A 108 22.18 -38.69 -9.69
N GLY A 109 21.62 -39.72 -9.07
CA GLY A 109 21.47 -41.06 -9.63
C GLY A 109 20.25 -41.14 -10.55
N PRO A 110 20.15 -42.16 -11.43
CA PRO A 110 19.17 -42.17 -12.52
C PRO A 110 17.72 -42.27 -12.03
N ALA A 111 16.86 -41.58 -12.71
CA ALA A 111 15.44 -41.51 -12.47
C ALA A 111 14.76 -42.88 -12.51
N LEU A 112 14.12 -43.29 -11.42
CA LEU A 112 13.08 -44.32 -11.40
C LEU A 112 11.74 -43.66 -11.20
N SER A 113 10.92 -43.83 -12.25
CA SER A 113 9.49 -43.48 -12.30
C SER A 113 8.74 -44.29 -11.23
N ILE A 114 8.10 -43.62 -10.29
CA ILE A 114 6.93 -44.16 -9.58
C ILE A 114 5.87 -43.09 -9.55
N ALA A 115 4.78 -43.41 -10.25
CA ALA A 115 3.51 -42.70 -10.07
C ALA A 115 3.05 -42.98 -8.63
N ASP A 116 2.81 -41.94 -7.85
CA ASP A 116 1.79 -42.02 -6.82
C ASP A 116 1.24 -40.66 -6.42
N THR A 117 -0.05 -40.66 -6.32
CA THR A 117 -0.99 -39.61 -6.01
C THR A 117 -0.75 -39.05 -4.60
N SER A 118 -0.20 -37.86 -4.50
CA SER A 118 -0.42 -37.00 -3.35
C SER A 118 -0.79 -35.62 -3.84
N ILE A 119 -1.97 -35.17 -3.48
CA ILE A 119 -2.52 -33.84 -3.75
C ILE A 119 -1.64 -32.80 -3.04
N GLY A 120 -0.52 -32.46 -3.67
CA GLY A 120 0.28 -31.31 -3.32
C GLY A 120 -0.41 -30.08 -3.88
N VAL A 121 -0.99 -29.24 -3.02
CA VAL A 121 -1.36 -27.87 -3.38
C VAL A 121 -0.07 -27.22 -3.92
N PRO A 122 -0.01 -26.82 -5.19
CA PRO A 122 1.19 -26.15 -5.72
C PRO A 122 1.35 -24.86 -4.93
N ASN A 123 2.51 -24.70 -4.30
CA ASN A 123 2.94 -23.45 -3.70
C ASN A 123 3.10 -22.45 -4.87
N LYS A 124 2.00 -21.81 -5.24
CA LYS A 124 1.93 -20.85 -6.33
C LYS A 124 2.76 -19.65 -5.87
N VAL A 125 4.01 -19.59 -6.34
CA VAL A 125 4.86 -18.40 -6.15
C VAL A 125 3.99 -17.19 -6.46
N LEU A 126 3.89 -16.27 -5.53
CA LEU A 126 3.07 -15.07 -5.67
C LEU A 126 3.66 -14.25 -6.81
N THR A 127 3.19 -14.49 -8.03
CA THR A 127 3.58 -13.69 -9.19
C THR A 127 2.75 -12.42 -9.17
N LYS A 128 3.44 -11.25 -9.24
CA LYS A 128 2.75 -9.97 -9.40
C LYS A 128 1.82 -10.08 -10.61
N PRO A 129 0.60 -9.54 -10.54
CA PRO A 129 -0.27 -9.49 -11.71
C PRO A 129 0.43 -8.73 -12.83
N SER A 130 0.17 -9.13 -14.06
CA SER A 130 0.85 -8.59 -15.23
C SER A 130 -0.14 -7.87 -16.15
N ILE A 131 0.31 -6.74 -16.70
CA ILE A 131 -0.45 -5.95 -17.68
C ILE A 131 0.34 -5.78 -18.97
N ALA A 132 -0.34 -5.95 -20.09
CA ALA A 132 0.16 -5.63 -21.42
C ALA A 132 -0.53 -4.36 -21.92
N VAL A 133 0.25 -3.34 -22.29
CA VAL A 133 -0.27 -2.14 -22.95
C VAL A 133 -0.07 -2.31 -24.44
N LEU A 134 -1.15 -2.45 -25.18
CA LEU A 134 -1.12 -2.68 -26.63
C LEU A 134 -1.10 -1.36 -27.41
N PRO A 135 -0.60 -1.38 -28.67
CA PRO A 135 -0.73 -0.24 -29.57
C PRO A 135 -2.19 0.14 -29.77
N PHE A 136 -2.47 1.45 -29.75
CA PHE A 136 -3.83 1.96 -29.97
C PHE A 136 -4.23 1.88 -31.44
N GLN A 137 -5.51 1.66 -31.71
CA GLN A 137 -6.03 1.61 -33.07
C GLN A 137 -6.32 3.03 -33.58
N PRO A 138 -5.65 3.52 -34.65
CA PRO A 138 -6.06 4.74 -35.30
C PRO A 138 -7.33 4.49 -36.10
N LEU A 139 -8.40 5.25 -35.82
CA LEU A 139 -9.70 5.15 -36.52
C LEU A 139 -9.84 6.13 -37.68
N SER A 140 -8.83 6.99 -37.88
CA SER A 140 -8.78 7.95 -38.99
C SER A 140 -7.43 7.89 -39.70
N PRO A 141 -7.35 8.23 -40.99
CA PRO A 141 -6.10 8.21 -41.72
C PRO A 141 -5.14 9.37 -41.39
N ASP A 142 -5.53 10.26 -40.46
CA ASP A 142 -4.73 11.41 -40.06
C ASP A 142 -3.38 10.97 -39.47
N PRO A 143 -2.23 11.47 -40.01
CA PRO A 143 -0.89 11.12 -39.54
C PRO A 143 -0.65 11.44 -38.05
N ARG A 144 -1.32 12.47 -37.48
CA ARG A 144 -1.20 12.85 -36.06
C ARG A 144 -1.84 11.80 -35.19
N GLY A 145 -3.03 11.30 -35.55
CA GLY A 145 -3.69 10.19 -34.87
C GLY A 145 -2.85 8.91 -34.90
N GLN A 146 -2.24 8.61 -36.03
CA GLN A 146 -1.32 7.45 -36.17
C GLN A 146 -0.07 7.58 -35.29
N MET A 147 0.54 8.77 -35.25
CA MET A 147 1.69 9.04 -34.39
C MET A 147 1.31 8.89 -32.90
N LEU A 148 0.15 9.42 -32.51
CA LEU A 148 -0.33 9.33 -31.13
C LEU A 148 -0.65 7.88 -30.74
N ALA A 149 -1.21 7.09 -31.63
CA ALA A 149 -1.51 5.68 -31.40
C ALA A 149 -0.26 4.84 -31.07
N GLN A 150 0.92 5.28 -31.50
CA GLN A 150 2.21 4.66 -31.15
C GLN A 150 2.86 5.30 -29.93
N ALA A 151 2.66 6.60 -29.67
CA ALA A 151 3.30 7.32 -28.58
C ALA A 151 2.60 7.09 -27.23
N LEU A 152 1.26 7.12 -27.22
CA LEU A 152 0.47 6.99 -25.99
C LEU A 152 0.72 5.68 -25.20
N PRO A 153 0.82 4.49 -25.84
CA PRO A 153 1.17 3.28 -25.12
C PRO A 153 2.51 3.35 -24.38
N HIS A 154 3.49 4.09 -24.93
CA HIS A 154 4.77 4.28 -24.26
C HIS A 154 4.63 5.09 -22.96
N ASP A 155 3.83 6.15 -22.99
CA ASP A 155 3.54 6.96 -21.81
C ASP A 155 2.80 6.12 -20.76
N LEU A 156 1.81 5.34 -21.18
CA LEU A 156 1.07 4.42 -20.32
C LEU A 156 1.97 3.35 -19.68
N ILE A 157 2.86 2.72 -20.45
CA ILE A 157 3.86 1.78 -19.91
C ILE A 157 4.72 2.48 -18.86
N THR A 158 5.22 3.67 -19.17
CA THR A 158 6.07 4.44 -18.24
C THR A 158 5.33 4.79 -16.95
N ALA A 159 4.07 5.24 -17.07
CA ALA A 159 3.25 5.60 -15.92
C ALA A 159 2.91 4.37 -15.06
N LEU A 160 2.44 3.29 -15.66
CA LEU A 160 2.08 2.05 -14.97
C LEU A 160 3.30 1.35 -14.32
N SER A 161 4.50 1.50 -14.89
CA SER A 161 5.73 0.94 -14.30
C SER A 161 6.10 1.52 -12.93
N ARG A 162 5.46 2.62 -12.52
CA ARG A 162 5.59 3.18 -11.16
C ARG A 162 4.81 2.37 -10.12
N LEU A 163 3.83 1.57 -10.56
CA LEU A 163 3.07 0.67 -9.69
C LEU A 163 3.92 -0.55 -9.37
N SER A 164 4.63 -0.52 -8.24
CA SER A 164 5.60 -1.57 -7.86
C SER A 164 4.96 -2.96 -7.71
N TRP A 165 3.66 -3.02 -7.47
CA TRP A 165 2.89 -4.26 -7.32
C TRP A 165 2.46 -4.89 -8.66
N LEU A 166 2.59 -4.16 -9.78
CA LEU A 166 2.16 -4.56 -11.12
C LEU A 166 3.38 -4.87 -11.99
N LYS A 167 3.37 -5.99 -12.70
CA LYS A 167 4.37 -6.33 -13.70
C LYS A 167 3.92 -5.81 -15.06
N VAL A 168 4.55 -4.77 -15.56
CA VAL A 168 4.23 -4.20 -16.89
C VAL A 168 5.07 -4.90 -17.95
N ILE A 169 4.42 -5.44 -18.98
CA ILE A 169 5.08 -6.08 -20.11
C ILE A 169 5.78 -5.01 -20.96
N ALA A 170 7.04 -5.25 -21.30
CA ALA A 170 7.85 -4.29 -22.03
C ALA A 170 7.30 -4.02 -23.45
N ARG A 171 7.43 -2.75 -23.90
CA ARG A 171 7.01 -2.28 -25.22
C ARG A 171 7.48 -3.18 -26.38
N GLY A 172 8.74 -3.65 -26.33
CA GLY A 172 9.30 -4.52 -27.35
C GLY A 172 8.51 -5.80 -27.59
N SER A 173 7.79 -6.31 -26.57
CA SER A 173 6.93 -7.49 -26.69
C SER A 173 5.52 -7.12 -27.17
N THR A 174 4.93 -6.05 -26.63
CA THR A 174 3.54 -5.68 -26.93
C THR A 174 3.35 -5.14 -28.34
N PHE A 175 4.37 -4.48 -28.91
CA PHE A 175 4.32 -3.90 -30.25
C PHE A 175 4.55 -4.89 -31.39
N HIS A 176 4.79 -6.17 -31.10
CA HIS A 176 4.80 -7.24 -32.13
C HIS A 176 3.38 -7.67 -32.52
N PHE A 177 2.37 -7.30 -31.74
CA PHE A 177 0.99 -7.63 -32.05
C PHE A 177 0.33 -6.53 -32.88
N PRO A 178 -0.37 -6.89 -33.97
CA PRO A 178 -1.02 -5.92 -34.84
C PRO A 178 -2.18 -5.23 -34.11
N THR A 179 -2.39 -3.95 -34.39
CA THR A 179 -3.55 -3.20 -33.95
C THR A 179 -4.83 -3.73 -34.60
N GLY A 180 -5.90 -3.92 -33.82
CA GLY A 180 -7.22 -4.27 -34.37
C GLY A 180 -7.43 -5.75 -34.70
N GLY A 181 -6.70 -6.66 -34.08
CA GLY A 181 -6.94 -8.10 -34.19
C GLY A 181 -8.35 -8.49 -33.74
N GLN A 182 -8.97 -9.44 -34.46
CA GLN A 182 -10.37 -9.85 -34.21
C GLN A 182 -10.64 -10.53 -32.88
N GLN A 183 -9.60 -10.94 -32.13
CA GLN A 183 -9.74 -11.56 -30.81
C GLN A 183 -9.20 -10.61 -29.74
N LYS A 184 -10.14 -10.03 -28.98
CA LYS A 184 -9.78 -9.30 -27.75
C LYS A 184 -8.94 -10.21 -26.84
N SER A 185 -7.95 -9.63 -26.17
CA SER A 185 -7.07 -10.29 -25.19
C SER A 185 -6.18 -11.44 -25.70
N ALA A 186 -6.18 -11.77 -26.98
CA ALA A 186 -5.29 -12.81 -27.53
C ALA A 186 -3.80 -12.43 -27.36
N ALA A 187 -3.46 -11.15 -27.57
CA ALA A 187 -2.11 -10.63 -27.40
C ALA A 187 -1.67 -10.70 -25.91
N ALA A 188 -2.52 -10.30 -24.99
CA ALA A 188 -2.24 -10.36 -23.57
C ALA A 188 -2.01 -11.81 -23.10
N ARG A 189 -2.88 -12.73 -23.51
CA ARG A 189 -2.73 -14.18 -23.22
C ARG A 189 -1.44 -14.76 -23.80
N ALA A 190 -1.09 -14.42 -25.03
CA ALA A 190 0.16 -14.87 -25.64
C ALA A 190 1.41 -14.34 -24.91
N LEU A 191 1.32 -13.16 -24.30
CA LEU A 191 2.36 -12.55 -23.47
C LEU A 191 2.34 -13.01 -22.01
N GLY A 192 1.38 -13.85 -21.62
CA GLY A 192 1.17 -14.26 -20.24
C GLY A 192 0.76 -13.09 -19.34
N ALA A 193 0.11 -12.06 -19.90
CA ALA A 193 -0.39 -10.93 -19.15
C ALA A 193 -1.83 -11.20 -18.67
N ARG A 194 -2.09 -10.91 -17.38
CA ARG A 194 -3.42 -11.04 -16.78
C ARG A 194 -4.37 -9.96 -17.27
N TYR A 195 -3.84 -8.74 -17.47
CA TYR A 195 -4.62 -7.58 -17.88
C TYR A 195 -4.11 -7.03 -19.21
N GLU A 196 -5.03 -6.46 -19.98
CA GLU A 196 -4.76 -5.75 -21.22
C GLU A 196 -5.25 -4.30 -21.09
N LEU A 197 -4.39 -3.35 -21.43
CA LEU A 197 -4.74 -1.95 -21.61
C LEU A 197 -4.56 -1.62 -23.08
N GLY A 198 -5.63 -1.19 -23.72
CA GLY A 198 -5.63 -0.83 -25.12
C GLY A 198 -6.64 0.26 -25.41
N GLY A 199 -6.85 0.57 -26.69
CA GLY A 199 -7.82 1.57 -27.03
C GLY A 199 -7.78 1.99 -28.50
N ALA A 200 -8.50 3.08 -28.80
CA ALA A 200 -8.59 3.62 -30.14
C ALA A 200 -8.50 5.16 -30.15
N ILE A 201 -8.03 5.71 -31.25
CA ILE A 201 -7.85 7.14 -31.43
C ILE A 201 -8.59 7.58 -32.70
N LEU A 202 -9.53 8.50 -32.53
CA LEU A 202 -10.19 9.18 -33.62
C LEU A 202 -9.71 10.64 -33.65
N SER A 203 -9.04 11.01 -34.72
CA SER A 203 -8.59 12.39 -34.94
C SER A 203 -9.31 13.02 -36.14
N SER A 204 -9.60 14.30 -36.01
CA SER A 204 -10.09 15.17 -37.06
C SER A 204 -9.25 16.45 -37.08
N ASP A 205 -9.51 17.37 -38.02
CA ASP A 205 -8.69 18.59 -38.20
C ASP A 205 -8.48 19.40 -36.91
N ARG A 206 -9.43 19.39 -35.98
CA ARG A 206 -9.40 20.19 -34.75
C ARG A 206 -9.67 19.42 -33.47
N SER A 207 -10.19 18.20 -33.56
CA SER A 207 -10.57 17.42 -32.39
C SER A 207 -9.86 16.07 -32.35
N LEU A 208 -9.58 15.65 -31.12
CA LEU A 208 -8.97 14.37 -30.80
C LEU A 208 -9.87 13.66 -29.77
N LYS A 209 -10.24 12.41 -30.07
CA LYS A 209 -10.95 11.55 -29.15
C LYS A 209 -10.11 10.31 -28.89
N ILE A 210 -9.76 10.09 -27.64
CA ILE A 210 -8.96 8.94 -27.16
C ILE A 210 -9.89 8.05 -26.33
N MET A 211 -10.05 6.82 -26.75
CA MET A 211 -10.82 5.79 -26.03
C MET A 211 -9.81 4.79 -25.44
N VAL A 212 -9.95 4.45 -24.18
CA VAL A 212 -9.07 3.52 -23.45
C VAL A 212 -9.91 2.49 -22.74
N GLU A 213 -9.48 1.23 -22.77
CA GLU A 213 -10.13 0.11 -22.09
C GLU A 213 -9.09 -0.71 -21.33
N LEU A 214 -9.42 -1.08 -20.10
CA LEU A 214 -8.70 -2.07 -19.27
C LEU A 214 -9.54 -3.35 -19.23
N ILE A 215 -8.95 -4.45 -19.63
CA ILE A 215 -9.66 -5.73 -19.83
C ILE A 215 -8.96 -6.81 -19.02
N ASP A 216 -9.72 -7.68 -18.36
CA ASP A 216 -9.24 -8.96 -17.83
C ASP A 216 -9.05 -9.95 -19.00
N ALA A 217 -7.83 -10.42 -19.23
CA ALA A 217 -7.51 -11.25 -20.39
C ALA A 217 -8.14 -12.65 -20.34
N ASP A 218 -8.46 -13.16 -19.14
CA ASP A 218 -9.04 -14.48 -18.97
C ASP A 218 -10.55 -14.49 -19.27
N SER A 219 -11.30 -13.55 -18.67
CA SER A 219 -12.76 -13.43 -18.84
C SER A 219 -13.19 -12.55 -20.01
N GLU A 220 -12.28 -11.77 -20.59
CA GLU A 220 -12.53 -10.71 -21.59
C GLU A 220 -13.47 -9.59 -21.07
N ALA A 221 -13.65 -9.51 -19.76
CA ALA A 221 -14.45 -8.47 -19.15
C ALA A 221 -13.73 -7.13 -19.16
N ILE A 222 -14.45 -6.07 -19.54
CA ILE A 222 -13.97 -4.71 -19.42
C ILE A 222 -14.06 -4.31 -17.95
N ILE A 223 -12.90 -4.09 -17.33
CA ILE A 223 -12.79 -3.68 -15.92
C ILE A 223 -12.99 -2.17 -15.79
N TRP A 224 -12.49 -1.43 -16.78
CA TRP A 224 -12.60 0.02 -16.85
C TRP A 224 -12.51 0.49 -18.29
N ALA A 225 -13.25 1.54 -18.62
CA ALA A 225 -13.14 2.25 -19.88
C ALA A 225 -13.35 3.75 -19.67
N ASP A 226 -12.64 4.56 -20.44
CA ASP A 226 -12.79 6.02 -20.43
C ASP A 226 -12.62 6.60 -21.84
N THR A 227 -13.11 7.82 -22.00
CA THR A 227 -12.99 8.56 -23.25
C THR A 227 -12.63 10.02 -22.97
N LEU A 228 -11.46 10.44 -23.46
CA LEU A 228 -11.07 11.84 -23.48
C LEU A 228 -11.34 12.46 -24.83
N THR A 229 -11.87 13.67 -24.80
CA THR A 229 -12.05 14.49 -26.01
C THR A 229 -11.45 15.87 -25.76
N GLY A 230 -10.66 16.35 -26.72
CA GLY A 230 -10.02 17.66 -26.61
C GLY A 230 -9.54 18.17 -27.96
N SER A 231 -8.84 19.31 -27.91
CA SER A 231 -8.23 19.89 -29.09
C SER A 231 -6.97 19.15 -29.50
N ILE A 232 -6.77 18.97 -30.79
CA ILE A 232 -5.53 18.37 -31.31
C ILE A 232 -4.29 19.23 -31.00
N TYR A 233 -4.48 20.51 -30.66
CA TYR A 233 -3.41 21.42 -30.26
C TYR A 233 -2.96 21.19 -28.81
N ASP A 234 -3.80 20.52 -27.98
CA ASP A 234 -3.53 20.21 -26.58
C ASP A 234 -3.07 18.76 -26.36
N ILE A 235 -2.46 18.16 -27.37
CA ILE A 235 -2.09 16.74 -27.41
C ILE A 235 -1.21 16.31 -26.23
N HIS A 236 -0.33 17.19 -25.75
CA HIS A 236 0.54 16.91 -24.60
C HIS A 236 -0.25 16.84 -23.29
N SER A 237 -1.20 17.75 -23.11
CA SER A 237 -2.09 17.74 -21.94
C SER A 237 -2.97 16.48 -21.93
N LEU A 238 -3.58 16.14 -23.07
CA LEU A 238 -4.42 14.96 -23.22
C LEU A 238 -3.64 13.65 -22.98
N ARG A 239 -2.39 13.55 -23.45
CA ARG A 239 -1.52 12.39 -23.18
C ARG A 239 -1.23 12.22 -21.69
N ASN A 240 -0.91 13.31 -21.00
CA ASN A 240 -0.67 13.28 -19.57
C ASN A 240 -1.94 12.90 -18.79
N GLU A 241 -3.07 13.52 -19.14
CA GLU A 241 -4.35 13.26 -18.48
C GLU A 241 -4.77 11.81 -18.63
N ILE A 242 -4.67 11.22 -19.84
CA ILE A 242 -5.06 9.82 -20.03
C ILE A 242 -4.12 8.87 -19.29
N ALA A 243 -2.81 9.17 -19.24
CA ALA A 243 -1.86 8.37 -18.50
C ALA A 243 -2.15 8.39 -16.98
N GLN A 244 -2.48 9.56 -16.43
CA GLN A 244 -2.90 9.71 -15.03
C GLN A 244 -4.19 8.93 -14.74
N ARG A 245 -5.22 9.10 -15.57
CA ARG A 245 -6.51 8.40 -15.42
C ARG A 245 -6.36 6.88 -15.52
N ALA A 246 -5.59 6.38 -16.47
CA ALA A 246 -5.35 4.95 -16.62
C ALA A 246 -4.58 4.35 -15.44
N CYS A 247 -3.56 5.04 -14.90
CA CYS A 247 -2.87 4.62 -13.69
C CYS A 247 -3.81 4.55 -12.49
N HIS A 248 -4.56 5.62 -12.26
CA HIS A 248 -5.51 5.70 -11.15
C HIS A 248 -6.59 4.62 -11.27
N ALA A 249 -7.16 4.45 -12.47
CA ALA A 249 -8.15 3.41 -12.74
C ALA A 249 -7.57 2.01 -12.48
N THR A 250 -6.34 1.75 -12.89
CA THR A 250 -5.67 0.47 -12.63
C THR A 250 -5.52 0.21 -11.14
N GLU A 251 -5.14 1.22 -10.34
CA GLU A 251 -5.02 1.09 -8.88
C GLU A 251 -6.35 0.85 -8.16
N LEU A 252 -7.45 1.35 -8.68
CA LEU A 252 -8.79 1.16 -8.09
C LEU A 252 -9.52 -0.05 -8.65
N SER A 253 -9.55 -0.19 -9.97
CA SER A 253 -10.42 -1.15 -10.64
C SER A 253 -9.88 -2.58 -10.57
N VAL A 254 -8.56 -2.77 -10.66
CA VAL A 254 -7.97 -4.12 -10.54
C VAL A 254 -8.21 -4.69 -9.13
N PRO A 255 -7.90 -4.00 -8.02
CA PRO A 255 -8.22 -4.51 -6.68
C PRO A 255 -9.69 -4.80 -6.45
N ASN A 256 -10.60 -3.95 -6.95
CA ASN A 256 -12.04 -4.16 -6.81
C ASN A 256 -12.50 -5.39 -7.58
N PHE A 257 -12.04 -5.57 -8.81
CA PHE A 257 -12.37 -6.73 -9.64
C PHE A 257 -11.87 -8.05 -9.00
N GLU A 258 -10.61 -8.06 -8.52
CA GLU A 258 -10.05 -9.22 -7.81
C GLU A 258 -10.82 -9.52 -6.52
N ALA A 259 -11.24 -8.50 -5.78
CA ALA A 259 -12.05 -8.68 -4.59
C ALA A 259 -13.45 -9.25 -4.90
N GLU A 260 -14.08 -8.85 -6.02
CA GLU A 260 -15.35 -9.41 -6.46
C GLU A 260 -15.21 -10.89 -6.82
N LEU A 261 -14.16 -11.26 -7.56
CA LEU A 261 -13.86 -12.66 -7.86
C LEU A 261 -13.60 -13.47 -6.57
N ALA A 262 -12.87 -12.92 -5.62
CA ALA A 262 -12.57 -13.57 -4.35
C ALA A 262 -13.82 -13.80 -3.50
N ARG A 263 -14.84 -12.91 -3.55
CA ARG A 263 -16.11 -13.09 -2.84
C ARG A 263 -16.92 -14.29 -3.30
N LEU A 264 -16.71 -14.74 -4.55
CA LEU A 264 -17.39 -15.93 -5.10
C LEU A 264 -16.79 -17.24 -4.58
N LYS A 265 -15.64 -17.19 -3.90
CA LYS A 265 -14.93 -18.36 -3.38
C LYS A 265 -15.16 -18.56 -1.89
N VAL A 266 -15.04 -19.82 -1.45
CA VAL A 266 -15.04 -20.13 -0.02
C VAL A 266 -13.78 -19.56 0.63
N PRO A 267 -13.87 -18.88 1.78
CA PRO A 267 -12.70 -18.24 2.42
C PRO A 267 -11.49 -19.14 2.61
N SER A 268 -11.69 -20.44 2.84
CA SER A 268 -10.61 -21.41 2.99
C SER A 268 -9.85 -21.73 1.70
N THR A 269 -10.40 -21.41 0.52
CA THR A 269 -9.79 -21.68 -0.79
C THR A 269 -9.10 -20.48 -1.41
N LEU A 270 -9.20 -19.30 -0.78
CA LEU A 270 -8.56 -18.08 -1.27
C LEU A 270 -7.04 -18.24 -1.27
N ASP A 271 -6.39 -17.84 -2.36
CA ASP A 271 -4.95 -17.63 -2.39
C ASP A 271 -4.55 -16.30 -1.72
N ALA A 272 -3.24 -16.04 -1.62
CA ALA A 272 -2.76 -14.86 -0.90
C ALA A 272 -3.14 -13.54 -1.60
N TRP A 273 -3.21 -13.52 -2.93
CA TRP A 273 -3.61 -12.37 -3.73
C TRP A 273 -5.09 -12.05 -3.54
N GLU A 274 -5.94 -13.07 -3.65
CA GLU A 274 -7.39 -12.96 -3.45
C GLU A 274 -7.74 -12.52 -2.02
N ALA A 275 -7.09 -13.12 -1.02
CA ALA A 275 -7.26 -12.72 0.38
C ALA A 275 -6.85 -11.27 0.61
N PHE A 276 -5.74 -10.82 0.02
CA PHE A 276 -5.29 -9.43 0.10
C PHE A 276 -6.33 -8.46 -0.50
N HIS A 277 -6.85 -8.72 -1.69
CA HIS A 277 -7.83 -7.83 -2.33
C HIS A 277 -9.17 -7.81 -1.62
N LEU A 278 -9.62 -8.95 -1.11
CA LEU A 278 -10.80 -8.98 -0.26
C LEU A 278 -10.57 -8.17 1.03
N GLY A 279 -9.38 -8.26 1.61
CA GLY A 279 -8.96 -7.42 2.72
C GLY A 279 -9.01 -5.92 2.40
N LEU A 280 -8.51 -5.50 1.24
CA LEU A 280 -8.59 -4.09 0.79
C LEU A 280 -10.04 -3.63 0.64
N ALA A 281 -10.90 -4.45 0.02
CA ALA A 281 -12.30 -4.10 -0.18
C ALA A 281 -13.08 -3.91 1.13
N HIS A 282 -12.72 -4.67 2.17
CA HIS A 282 -13.24 -4.45 3.53
C HIS A 282 -12.62 -3.22 4.18
N MET A 283 -11.31 -3.05 4.09
CA MET A 283 -10.57 -1.95 4.71
C MET A 283 -11.09 -0.55 4.28
N TYR A 284 -11.48 -0.40 3.02
CA TYR A 284 -11.99 0.87 2.49
C TYR A 284 -13.46 1.18 2.84
N ARG A 285 -14.13 0.35 3.64
CA ARG A 285 -15.47 0.65 4.15
C ARG A 285 -15.47 1.43 5.46
N PHE A 286 -14.32 1.59 6.10
CA PHE A 286 -14.07 2.43 7.27
C PHE A 286 -15.07 2.23 8.43
N ASN A 287 -15.41 1.00 8.76
CA ASN A 287 -16.20 0.64 9.95
C ASN A 287 -15.58 -0.53 10.71
N ALA A 288 -15.97 -0.70 11.96
CA ALA A 288 -15.36 -1.68 12.88
C ALA A 288 -15.46 -3.13 12.37
N ALA A 289 -16.64 -3.53 11.88
CA ALA A 289 -16.88 -4.90 11.44
C ALA A 289 -16.05 -5.25 10.19
N ASP A 290 -16.06 -4.36 9.20
CA ASP A 290 -15.27 -4.55 7.99
C ASP A 290 -13.76 -4.47 8.29
N ASN A 291 -13.30 -3.62 9.22
CA ASN A 291 -11.88 -3.58 9.58
C ASN A 291 -11.39 -4.86 10.26
N GLN A 292 -12.25 -5.54 11.03
CA GLN A 292 -11.94 -6.87 11.57
C GLN A 292 -11.82 -7.92 10.46
N LEU A 293 -12.73 -7.90 9.47
CA LEU A 293 -12.65 -8.78 8.30
C LEU A 293 -11.41 -8.49 7.47
N ALA A 294 -11.08 -7.22 7.22
CA ALA A 294 -9.85 -6.82 6.55
C ALA A 294 -8.61 -7.38 7.25
N THR A 295 -8.53 -7.21 8.57
CA THR A 295 -7.43 -7.73 9.39
C THR A 295 -7.29 -9.25 9.25
N ALA A 296 -8.41 -9.99 9.28
CA ALA A 296 -8.41 -11.44 9.11
C ALA A 296 -7.93 -11.85 7.71
N MET A 297 -8.35 -11.14 6.68
CA MET A 297 -7.94 -11.41 5.30
C MET A 297 -6.46 -11.09 5.05
N PHE A 298 -5.93 -9.99 5.57
CA PHE A 298 -4.50 -9.69 5.48
C PHE A 298 -3.65 -10.70 6.24
N ARG A 299 -4.08 -11.14 7.43
CA ARG A 299 -3.39 -12.22 8.17
C ARG A 299 -3.40 -13.53 7.39
N ARG A 300 -4.52 -13.86 6.72
CA ARG A 300 -4.60 -15.03 5.85
C ARG A 300 -3.63 -14.89 4.67
N ALA A 301 -3.60 -13.74 3.99
CA ALA A 301 -2.66 -13.47 2.90
C ALA A 301 -1.21 -13.68 3.36
N LEU A 302 -0.86 -13.20 4.55
CA LEU A 302 0.46 -13.34 5.14
C LEU A 302 0.79 -14.77 5.63
N ALA A 303 -0.22 -15.55 6.03
CA ALA A 303 -0.03 -16.98 6.34
C ALA A 303 0.30 -17.79 5.07
N LEU A 304 -0.25 -17.41 3.92
CA LEU A 304 0.01 -18.05 2.63
C LEU A 304 1.27 -17.51 1.95
N ALA A 305 1.59 -16.24 2.14
CA ALA A 305 2.75 -15.56 1.56
C ALA A 305 3.35 -14.55 2.56
N PRO A 306 4.26 -14.99 3.44
CA PRO A 306 4.84 -14.15 4.50
C PRO A 306 5.59 -12.91 4.00
N ASP A 307 6.09 -12.96 2.76
CA ASP A 307 6.84 -11.88 2.12
C ASP A 307 5.97 -10.97 1.23
N PHE A 308 4.67 -11.01 1.40
CA PHE A 308 3.76 -10.15 0.66
C PHE A 308 3.73 -8.74 1.26
N ALA A 309 4.58 -7.83 0.74
CA ALA A 309 4.78 -6.46 1.24
C ALA A 309 3.45 -5.69 1.41
N ARG A 310 2.58 -5.71 0.40
CA ARG A 310 1.31 -4.98 0.45
C ARG A 310 0.31 -5.53 1.46
N ALA A 311 0.35 -6.82 1.77
CA ALA A 311 -0.50 -7.39 2.84
C ALA A 311 -0.03 -6.92 4.23
N HIS A 312 1.29 -6.75 4.44
CA HIS A 312 1.80 -6.09 5.64
C HIS A 312 1.37 -4.62 5.70
N ALA A 313 1.41 -3.88 4.58
CA ALA A 313 0.92 -2.50 4.52
C ALA A 313 -0.59 -2.43 4.83
N GLY A 314 -1.41 -3.33 4.26
CA GLY A 314 -2.84 -3.43 4.57
C GLY A 314 -3.11 -3.70 6.05
N LEU A 315 -2.35 -4.61 6.65
CA LEU A 315 -2.44 -4.90 8.09
C LEU A 315 -2.04 -3.69 8.94
N SER A 316 -0.98 -2.96 8.54
CA SER A 316 -0.59 -1.70 9.17
C SER A 316 -1.72 -0.68 9.16
N PHE A 317 -2.39 -0.51 8.01
CA PHE A 317 -3.49 0.45 7.90
C PHE A 317 -4.74 0.00 8.66
N SER A 318 -5.00 -1.29 8.78
CA SER A 318 -6.08 -1.81 9.64
C SER A 318 -5.83 -1.51 11.12
N TYR A 319 -4.61 -1.67 11.60
CA TYR A 319 -4.22 -1.24 12.94
C TYR A 319 -4.30 0.27 13.12
N PHE A 320 -3.89 1.05 12.11
CA PHE A 320 -4.08 2.50 12.12
C PHE A 320 -5.56 2.86 12.27
N GLN A 321 -6.46 2.24 11.51
CA GLN A 321 -7.90 2.50 11.61
C GLN A 321 -8.42 2.21 13.03
N ASN A 322 -8.07 1.05 13.63
CA ASN A 322 -8.45 0.72 15.01
C ASN A 322 -8.06 1.84 15.97
N ALA A 323 -6.77 2.22 15.97
CA ALA A 323 -6.24 3.21 16.90
C ALA A 323 -6.79 4.62 16.65
N PHE A 324 -6.91 5.04 15.38
CA PHE A 324 -7.38 6.37 15.00
C PHE A 324 -8.87 6.54 15.25
N MET A 325 -9.68 5.53 14.90
CA MET A 325 -11.13 5.56 15.05
C MET A 325 -11.60 5.13 16.45
N ARG A 326 -10.72 4.50 17.22
CA ARG A 326 -11.05 3.87 18.53
C ARG A 326 -12.26 2.94 18.40
N TYR A 327 -12.18 1.99 17.47
CA TYR A 327 -13.23 1.00 17.30
C TYR A 327 -13.43 0.17 18.60
N PRO A 328 -14.62 -0.40 18.85
CA PRO A 328 -14.85 -1.25 20.01
C PRO A 328 -13.82 -2.38 20.11
N GLY A 329 -13.23 -2.57 21.29
CA GLY A 329 -12.19 -3.57 21.54
C GLY A 329 -10.77 -3.15 21.15
N THR A 330 -10.55 -1.89 20.74
CA THR A 330 -9.21 -1.35 20.43
C THR A 330 -8.31 -1.34 21.67
N ASP A 331 -7.15 -1.99 21.57
CA ASP A 331 -5.99 -1.70 22.42
C ASP A 331 -5.12 -0.65 21.71
N LEU A 332 -5.28 0.60 22.11
CA LEU A 332 -4.62 1.74 21.47
C LEU A 332 -3.09 1.58 21.40
N ARG A 333 -2.47 1.00 22.42
CA ARG A 333 -1.02 0.79 22.48
C ARG A 333 -0.59 -0.34 21.54
N ALA A 334 -1.28 -1.46 21.59
CA ALA A 334 -1.01 -2.62 20.74
C ALA A 334 -1.26 -2.29 19.26
N ASP A 335 -2.35 -1.60 18.93
CA ASP A 335 -2.68 -1.21 17.55
C ASP A 335 -1.70 -0.16 17.01
N THR A 336 -1.29 0.84 17.81
CA THR A 336 -0.26 1.81 17.39
C THR A 336 1.07 1.12 17.10
N MET A 337 1.48 0.19 17.96
CA MET A 337 2.71 -0.60 17.76
C MET A 337 2.57 -1.55 16.56
N GLY A 338 1.42 -2.20 16.40
CA GLY A 338 1.11 -3.09 15.28
C GLY A 338 1.14 -2.36 13.93
N ALA A 339 0.60 -1.13 13.87
CA ALA A 339 0.67 -0.29 12.69
C ALA A 339 2.11 0.01 12.29
N ARG A 340 2.98 0.35 13.24
CA ARG A 340 4.39 0.63 13.02
C ARG A 340 5.14 -0.60 12.53
N ILE A 341 5.08 -1.70 13.27
CA ILE A 341 5.82 -2.94 12.95
C ILE A 341 5.42 -3.47 11.57
N SER A 342 4.12 -3.43 11.25
CA SER A 342 3.64 -3.92 9.96
C SER A 342 4.09 -3.01 8.81
N ALA A 343 4.11 -1.68 8.99
CA ALA A 343 4.63 -0.75 8.00
C ALA A 343 6.14 -0.93 7.76
N GLU A 344 6.92 -1.09 8.84
CA GLU A 344 8.36 -1.37 8.75
C GLU A 344 8.60 -2.65 7.96
N ARG A 345 7.85 -3.71 8.25
CA ARG A 345 7.96 -4.97 7.51
C ARG A 345 7.60 -4.83 6.04
N ALA A 346 6.56 -4.08 5.70
CA ALA A 346 6.18 -3.80 4.31
C ALA A 346 7.33 -3.10 3.56
N LEU A 347 7.96 -2.09 4.18
CA LEU A 347 9.09 -1.36 3.59
C LEU A 347 10.37 -2.18 3.47
N GLU A 348 10.64 -3.09 4.41
CA GLU A 348 11.74 -4.05 4.30
C GLU A 348 11.61 -4.93 3.05
N LEU A 349 10.38 -5.33 2.72
CA LEU A 349 10.07 -6.18 1.59
C LEU A 349 10.02 -5.41 0.26
N ASP A 350 9.41 -4.23 0.27
CA ASP A 350 9.35 -3.35 -0.90
C ASP A 350 9.39 -1.87 -0.48
N ALA A 351 10.60 -1.29 -0.43
CA ALA A 351 10.80 0.11 -0.06
C ALA A 351 10.27 1.11 -1.09
N LYS A 352 9.91 0.64 -2.31
CA LYS A 352 9.40 1.50 -3.40
C LYS A 352 7.88 1.41 -3.56
N ASP A 353 7.19 0.59 -2.76
CA ASP A 353 5.74 0.56 -2.78
C ASP A 353 5.16 1.83 -2.13
N ALA A 354 4.35 2.58 -2.88
CA ALA A 354 3.75 3.83 -2.42
C ALA A 354 2.80 3.60 -1.22
N PHE A 355 2.06 2.48 -1.23
CA PHE A 355 1.14 2.14 -0.15
C PHE A 355 1.88 1.79 1.15
N ALA A 356 3.03 1.09 1.09
CA ALA A 356 3.86 0.84 2.26
C ALA A 356 4.43 2.15 2.86
N ASN A 357 4.89 3.09 2.01
CA ASN A 357 5.34 4.40 2.46
C ASN A 357 4.20 5.22 3.09
N PHE A 358 3.01 5.19 2.50
CA PHE A 358 1.82 5.82 3.06
C PHE A 358 1.47 5.27 4.44
N THR A 359 1.44 3.95 4.62
CA THR A 359 1.10 3.35 5.92
C THR A 359 2.15 3.66 6.99
N MET A 360 3.43 3.78 6.61
CA MET A 360 4.47 4.27 7.51
C MET A 360 4.20 5.71 7.96
N GLY A 361 3.85 6.60 7.03
CA GLY A 361 3.44 7.97 7.37
C GLY A 361 2.25 7.98 8.34
N ARG A 362 1.24 7.15 8.10
CA ARG A 362 0.08 7.03 8.99
C ARG A 362 0.45 6.48 10.38
N SER A 363 1.43 5.59 10.50
CA SER A 363 1.88 5.11 11.80
C SER A 363 2.54 6.21 12.64
N TYR A 364 3.34 7.10 12.04
CA TYR A 364 3.88 8.28 12.72
C TYR A 364 2.82 9.28 13.16
N TRP A 365 1.71 9.38 12.41
CA TRP A 365 0.57 10.19 12.81
C TRP A 365 0.00 9.74 14.17
N LEU A 366 -0.17 8.43 14.39
CA LEU A 366 -0.67 7.90 15.66
C LEU A 366 0.24 8.27 16.86
N GLU A 367 1.53 8.43 16.61
CA GLU A 367 2.51 8.87 17.60
C GLU A 367 2.52 10.40 17.81
N GLY A 368 1.77 11.15 16.98
CA GLY A 368 1.73 12.61 17.01
C GLY A 368 2.90 13.29 16.30
N ASP A 369 3.78 12.53 15.64
CA ASP A 369 4.92 13.07 14.87
C ASP A 369 4.52 13.36 13.42
N LEU A 370 3.79 14.47 13.23
CA LEU A 370 3.32 14.88 11.91
C LEU A 370 4.46 15.23 10.94
N ARG A 371 5.62 15.67 11.42
CA ARG A 371 6.75 15.99 10.53
C ARG A 371 7.34 14.72 9.91
N ARG A 372 7.58 13.68 10.70
CA ARG A 372 8.00 12.39 10.17
C ARG A 372 6.90 11.74 9.33
N SER A 373 5.64 11.85 9.76
CA SER A 373 4.49 11.41 8.96
C SER A 373 4.55 12.03 7.57
N LEU A 374 4.69 13.36 7.46
CA LEU A 374 4.73 14.08 6.19
C LEU A 374 5.90 13.61 5.30
N SER A 375 7.10 13.41 5.86
CA SER A 375 8.25 12.94 5.09
C SER A 375 7.99 11.60 4.38
N TRP A 376 7.29 10.67 5.04
CA TRP A 376 6.92 9.39 4.46
C TRP A 376 5.77 9.51 3.46
N LEU A 377 4.81 10.40 3.70
CA LEU A 377 3.70 10.67 2.79
C LEU A 377 4.19 11.35 1.50
N ASP A 378 5.10 12.31 1.60
CA ASP A 378 5.74 12.93 0.44
C ASP A 378 6.54 11.90 -0.38
N ARG A 379 7.21 10.96 0.28
CA ARG A 379 7.86 9.86 -0.41
C ARG A 379 6.85 8.95 -1.13
N ALA A 380 5.70 8.67 -0.52
CA ALA A 380 4.64 7.88 -1.15
C ALA A 380 4.13 8.56 -2.44
N THR A 381 3.86 9.87 -2.41
CA THR A 381 3.41 10.64 -3.57
C THR A 381 4.51 10.84 -4.62
N LEU A 382 5.77 10.92 -4.22
CA LEU A 382 6.91 10.93 -5.15
C LEU A 382 7.04 9.60 -5.91
N LEU A 383 6.85 8.47 -5.22
CA LEU A 383 6.89 7.14 -5.82
C LEU A 383 5.71 6.91 -6.77
N ASN A 384 4.52 7.35 -6.37
CA ASN A 384 3.33 7.32 -7.21
C ASN A 384 2.54 8.64 -7.10
N PRO A 385 2.74 9.60 -8.01
CA PRO A 385 2.00 10.87 -8.02
C PRO A 385 0.48 10.68 -8.18
N ASN A 386 0.02 9.59 -8.78
CA ASN A 386 -1.39 9.29 -9.00
C ASN A 386 -2.06 8.59 -7.80
N PHE A 387 -1.36 8.46 -6.68
CA PHE A 387 -1.90 7.84 -5.47
C PHE A 387 -2.75 8.86 -4.69
N ALA A 388 -4.04 8.94 -5.01
CA ALA A 388 -4.99 9.90 -4.44
C ALA A 388 -4.98 9.93 -2.91
N GLN A 389 -4.90 8.76 -2.25
CA GLN A 389 -4.88 8.68 -0.79
C GLN A 389 -3.56 9.15 -0.19
N GLY A 390 -2.45 9.02 -0.92
CA GLY A 390 -1.16 9.61 -0.56
C GLY A 390 -1.24 11.13 -0.58
N GLN A 391 -1.77 11.71 -1.67
CA GLN A 391 -2.01 13.16 -1.79
C GLN A 391 -2.93 13.68 -0.69
N TYR A 392 -4.05 12.99 -0.46
CA TYR A 392 -4.97 13.31 0.63
C TYR A 392 -4.29 13.32 2.00
N ALA A 393 -3.52 12.29 2.32
CA ALA A 393 -2.85 12.20 3.62
C ALA A 393 -1.74 13.26 3.80
N SER A 394 -0.98 13.54 2.74
CA SER A 394 0.02 14.62 2.73
C SER A 394 -0.65 15.98 2.92
N GLY A 395 -1.74 16.25 2.17
CA GLY A 395 -2.52 17.47 2.30
C GLY A 395 -3.06 17.70 3.71
N TRP A 396 -3.55 16.64 4.34
CA TRP A 396 -4.02 16.68 5.73
C TRP A 396 -2.89 16.98 6.71
N ALA A 397 -1.75 16.27 6.61
CA ALA A 397 -0.61 16.50 7.49
C ALA A 397 -0.03 17.92 7.34
N ARG A 398 0.08 18.44 6.12
CA ARG A 398 0.51 19.82 5.81
C ARG A 398 -0.42 20.84 6.44
N THR A 399 -1.74 20.66 6.28
CA THR A 399 -2.74 21.55 6.87
C THR A 399 -2.62 21.60 8.39
N LEU A 400 -2.47 20.45 9.07
CA LEU A 400 -2.28 20.41 10.53
C LEU A 400 -0.95 21.03 10.97
N LEU A 401 0.08 21.02 10.12
CA LEU A 401 1.36 21.70 10.33
C LEU A 401 1.33 23.20 9.98
N SER A 402 0.16 23.73 9.58
CA SER A 402 -0.06 25.11 9.13
C SER A 402 0.59 25.45 7.78
N GLU A 403 0.95 24.46 6.97
CA GLU A 403 1.39 24.60 5.57
C GLU A 403 0.15 24.64 4.67
N VAL A 404 -0.71 25.67 4.84
CA VAL A 404 -2.11 25.66 4.38
C VAL A 404 -2.24 25.63 2.86
N ASP A 405 -1.40 26.37 2.12
CA ASP A 405 -1.49 26.44 0.66
C ASP A 405 -1.04 25.12 0.02
N ALA A 406 0.12 24.59 0.42
CA ALA A 406 0.59 23.31 -0.04
C ALA A 406 -0.34 22.15 0.38
N GLY A 407 -0.99 22.26 1.54
CA GLY A 407 -2.03 21.34 1.98
C GLY A 407 -3.27 21.37 1.09
N SER A 408 -3.71 22.59 0.71
CA SER A 408 -4.85 22.78 -0.19
C SER A 408 -4.58 22.25 -1.59
N ASP A 409 -3.40 22.50 -2.15
CA ASP A 409 -3.00 21.99 -3.47
C ASP A 409 -3.01 20.45 -3.50
N ALA A 410 -2.46 19.80 -2.48
CA ALA A 410 -2.47 18.34 -2.38
C ALA A 410 -3.90 17.77 -2.25
N ILE A 411 -4.82 18.46 -1.58
CA ILE A 411 -6.22 18.05 -1.49
C ILE A 411 -6.96 18.22 -2.81
N GLU A 412 -6.74 19.30 -3.55
CA GLU A 412 -7.34 19.47 -4.88
C GLU A 412 -6.83 18.41 -5.85
N GLU A 413 -5.54 18.08 -5.81
CA GLU A 413 -4.96 16.97 -6.57
C GLU A 413 -5.62 15.64 -6.20
N ALA A 414 -5.79 15.34 -4.90
CA ALA A 414 -6.45 14.12 -4.44
C ALA A 414 -7.89 14.01 -4.94
N ILE A 415 -8.66 15.10 -4.89
CA ILE A 415 -10.05 15.14 -5.39
C ILE A 415 -10.07 14.99 -6.91
N GLY A 416 -9.13 15.63 -7.62
CA GLY A 416 -8.99 15.50 -9.07
C GLY A 416 -8.70 14.07 -9.51
N LEU A 417 -7.80 13.39 -8.79
CA LEU A 417 -7.46 11.98 -9.03
C LEU A 417 -8.62 11.02 -8.70
N SER A 418 -9.37 11.28 -7.62
CA SER A 418 -10.42 10.37 -7.13
C SER A 418 -11.67 11.14 -6.65
N PRO A 419 -12.48 11.68 -7.56
CA PRO A 419 -13.66 12.48 -7.18
C PRO A 419 -14.76 11.70 -6.47
N MET A 420 -14.76 10.38 -6.56
CA MET A 420 -15.69 9.48 -5.89
C MET A 420 -14.99 8.61 -4.81
N ASP A 421 -13.88 9.10 -4.26
CA ASP A 421 -13.11 8.37 -3.25
C ASP A 421 -13.97 8.10 -2.00
N PRO A 422 -13.89 6.90 -1.40
CA PRO A 422 -14.55 6.62 -0.12
C PRO A 422 -14.16 7.59 1.02
N LEU A 423 -13.00 8.24 0.92
CA LEU A 423 -12.50 9.25 1.87
C LEU A 423 -12.81 10.70 1.47
N LEU A 424 -13.70 10.95 0.50
CA LEU A 424 -14.05 12.30 0.05
C LEU A 424 -14.48 13.19 1.24
N TYR A 425 -15.22 12.65 2.21
CA TYR A 425 -15.58 13.36 3.43
C TYR A 425 -14.35 13.92 4.17
N GLY A 426 -13.25 13.18 4.21
CA GLY A 426 -11.99 13.60 4.82
C GLY A 426 -11.29 14.70 4.01
N MET A 427 -11.30 14.61 2.69
CA MET A 427 -10.76 15.65 1.81
C MET A 427 -11.52 16.97 2.00
N LEU A 428 -12.86 16.92 2.07
CA LEU A 428 -13.70 18.09 2.37
C LEU A 428 -13.47 18.63 3.79
N ALA A 429 -13.24 17.76 4.77
CA ALA A 429 -12.90 18.16 6.13
C ALA A 429 -11.54 18.88 6.20
N THR A 430 -10.58 18.47 5.37
CA THR A 430 -9.29 19.18 5.26
C THR A 430 -9.47 20.57 4.66
N LYS A 431 -10.35 20.73 3.66
CA LYS A 431 -10.72 22.08 3.16
C LYS A 431 -11.33 22.95 4.26
N ALA A 432 -12.14 22.36 5.16
CA ALA A 432 -12.65 23.10 6.31
C ALA A 432 -11.52 23.56 7.26
N PHE A 433 -10.55 22.70 7.54
CA PHE A 433 -9.38 23.06 8.36
C PHE A 433 -8.50 24.12 7.70
N SER A 434 -8.28 24.03 6.38
CA SER A 434 -7.55 25.05 5.63
C SER A 434 -8.25 26.42 5.71
N ALA A 435 -9.58 26.45 5.61
CA ALA A 435 -10.36 27.66 5.77
C ALA A 435 -10.30 28.24 7.20
N LEU A 436 -10.34 27.37 8.25
CA LEU A 436 -10.15 27.78 9.65
C LEU A 436 -8.80 28.46 9.88
N LEU A 437 -7.73 27.88 9.34
CA LEU A 437 -6.38 28.41 9.47
C LEU A 437 -6.19 29.73 8.71
N LYS A 438 -6.96 29.96 7.64
CA LYS A 438 -7.02 31.23 6.90
C LYS A 438 -7.94 32.26 7.56
N GLY A 439 -8.65 31.91 8.64
CA GLY A 439 -9.63 32.78 9.31
C GLY A 439 -10.97 32.90 8.60
N ASP A 440 -11.20 32.16 7.52
CA ASP A 440 -12.49 32.11 6.81
C ASP A 440 -13.44 31.10 7.48
N HIS A 441 -14.03 31.52 8.60
CA HIS A 441 -14.94 30.66 9.36
C HIS A 441 -16.23 30.30 8.60
N ARG A 442 -16.66 31.14 7.62
CA ARG A 442 -17.85 30.83 6.81
C ARG A 442 -17.57 29.69 5.83
N ALA A 443 -16.45 29.78 5.11
CA ALA A 443 -16.02 28.69 4.24
C ALA A 443 -15.75 27.40 5.04
N ALA A 444 -15.17 27.52 6.24
CA ALA A 444 -14.94 26.40 7.12
C ALA A 444 -16.24 25.68 7.52
N ALA A 445 -17.27 26.42 7.93
CA ALA A 445 -18.59 25.87 8.26
C ALA A 445 -19.25 25.20 7.05
N HIS A 446 -19.14 25.82 5.87
CA HIS A 446 -19.65 25.24 4.61
C HIS A 446 -19.00 23.88 4.30
N TRP A 447 -17.67 23.83 4.27
CA TRP A 447 -16.96 22.60 3.95
C TRP A 447 -17.13 21.53 5.01
N ALA A 448 -17.15 21.87 6.30
CA ALA A 448 -17.37 20.94 7.39
C ALA A 448 -18.77 20.31 7.35
N SER A 449 -19.82 21.10 7.04
CA SER A 449 -21.19 20.59 6.84
C SER A 449 -21.23 19.62 5.66
N LYS A 450 -20.66 20.00 4.52
CA LYS A 450 -20.59 19.14 3.34
C LYS A 450 -19.81 17.84 3.62
N ALA A 451 -18.76 17.91 4.42
CA ALA A 451 -17.98 16.73 4.83
C ALA A 451 -18.80 15.77 5.69
N THR A 452 -19.52 16.30 6.70
CA THR A 452 -20.30 15.45 7.61
C THR A 452 -21.54 14.84 6.94
N ASP A 453 -22.08 15.48 5.88
CA ASP A 453 -23.20 14.95 5.10
C ASP A 453 -22.76 13.94 4.02
N SER A 454 -21.46 13.80 3.79
CA SER A 454 -20.92 12.87 2.79
C SER A 454 -21.04 11.42 3.27
N PRO A 455 -21.26 10.45 2.35
CA PRO A 455 -21.27 9.02 2.69
C PRO A 455 -19.98 8.58 3.40
N GLY A 456 -20.11 7.73 4.41
CA GLY A 456 -18.96 7.19 5.15
C GLY A 456 -18.38 8.13 6.22
N ALA A 457 -18.87 9.38 6.34
CA ALA A 457 -18.38 10.30 7.36
C ALA A 457 -18.59 9.74 8.78
N HIS A 458 -17.56 9.82 9.61
CA HIS A 458 -17.53 9.28 10.98
C HIS A 458 -17.61 10.40 12.03
N GLY A 459 -17.74 10.05 13.33
CA GLY A 459 -17.97 10.99 14.41
C GLY A 459 -16.95 12.13 14.50
N LEU A 460 -15.65 11.86 14.26
CA LEU A 460 -14.61 12.91 14.25
C LEU A 460 -14.86 13.99 13.17
N ILE A 461 -15.42 13.62 12.01
CA ILE A 461 -15.79 14.57 10.95
C ILE A 461 -16.98 15.42 11.42
N SER A 462 -17.96 14.81 12.08
CA SER A 462 -19.08 15.55 12.67
C SER A 462 -18.61 16.55 13.73
N LEU A 463 -17.58 16.25 14.52
CA LEU A 463 -17.01 17.21 15.48
C LEU A 463 -16.38 18.42 14.79
N ILE A 464 -15.81 18.26 13.59
CA ILE A 464 -15.34 19.40 12.80
C ILE A 464 -16.51 20.32 12.44
N ALA A 465 -17.65 19.73 12.03
CA ALA A 465 -18.84 20.49 11.68
C ALA A 465 -19.46 21.17 12.91
N VAL A 466 -19.44 20.54 14.08
CA VAL A 466 -19.85 21.18 15.36
C VAL A 466 -19.04 22.45 15.57
N ALA A 467 -17.72 22.34 15.62
CA ALA A 467 -16.84 23.45 15.96
C ALA A 467 -16.90 24.57 14.89
N ALA A 468 -16.87 24.24 13.61
CA ALA A 468 -16.87 25.21 12.53
C ALA A 468 -18.21 26.01 12.46
N ASN A 469 -19.37 25.34 12.63
CA ASN A 469 -20.66 26.01 12.67
C ASN A 469 -20.85 26.85 13.92
N ALA A 470 -20.38 26.40 15.08
CA ALA A 470 -20.43 27.17 16.34
C ALA A 470 -19.62 28.46 16.24
N LEU A 471 -18.47 28.46 15.56
CA LEU A 471 -17.63 29.66 15.34
C LEU A 471 -18.32 30.76 14.54
N VAL A 472 -19.28 30.43 13.68
CA VAL A 472 -20.07 31.42 12.90
C VAL A 472 -21.45 31.65 13.49
N GLY A 473 -21.76 31.13 14.67
CA GLY A 473 -23.04 31.31 15.34
C GLY A 473 -24.20 30.47 14.77
N ASN A 474 -23.93 29.49 13.94
CA ASN A 474 -24.90 28.54 13.38
C ASN A 474 -25.28 27.46 14.42
N GLU A 475 -25.82 27.86 15.57
CA GLU A 475 -26.08 26.99 16.73
C GLU A 475 -26.93 25.76 16.39
N ARG A 476 -27.97 25.94 15.55
CA ARG A 476 -28.85 24.83 15.15
C ARG A 476 -28.11 23.76 14.33
N THR A 477 -27.28 24.19 13.38
CA THR A 477 -26.48 23.27 12.56
C THR A 477 -25.40 22.60 13.40
N ALA A 478 -24.76 23.32 14.32
CA ALA A 478 -23.79 22.77 15.26
C ALA A 478 -24.40 21.70 16.17
N ALA A 479 -25.62 21.96 16.71
CA ALA A 479 -26.35 20.99 17.52
C ALA A 479 -26.71 19.72 16.73
N ALA A 480 -27.21 19.86 15.52
CA ALA A 480 -27.51 18.71 14.64
C ALA A 480 -26.25 17.88 14.34
N ALA A 481 -25.10 18.54 14.08
CA ALA A 481 -23.83 17.86 13.90
C ALA A 481 -23.34 17.15 15.19
N ALA A 482 -23.63 17.71 16.37
CA ALA A 482 -23.33 17.08 17.65
C ALA A 482 -24.14 15.81 17.87
N ASP A 483 -25.42 15.83 17.53
CA ASP A 483 -26.27 14.63 17.59
C ASP A 483 -25.79 13.54 16.62
N GLN A 484 -25.39 13.92 15.41
CA GLN A 484 -24.78 12.99 14.45
C GLN A 484 -23.46 12.42 14.97
N ALA A 485 -22.60 13.22 15.63
CA ALA A 485 -21.36 12.75 16.20
C ALA A 485 -21.60 11.65 17.26
N ARG A 486 -22.55 11.89 18.17
CA ARG A 486 -22.94 10.92 19.22
C ARG A 486 -23.59 9.67 18.65
N ALA A 487 -24.44 9.82 17.63
CA ALA A 487 -25.07 8.67 16.96
C ALA A 487 -24.05 7.78 16.24
N ARG A 488 -23.05 8.39 15.58
CA ARG A 488 -21.99 7.66 14.87
C ARG A 488 -20.95 7.05 15.80
N GLN A 489 -20.65 7.72 16.91
CA GLN A 489 -19.63 7.29 17.86
C GLN A 489 -19.99 7.76 19.28
N PRO A 490 -20.77 6.95 20.05
CA PRO A 490 -21.33 7.36 21.34
C PRO A 490 -20.29 7.80 22.40
N GLN A 491 -19.06 7.27 22.32
CA GLN A 491 -17.99 7.58 23.28
C GLN A 491 -16.99 8.63 22.77
N ILE A 492 -17.34 9.34 21.69
CA ILE A 492 -16.44 10.35 21.14
C ILE A 492 -16.33 11.55 22.10
N ASP A 493 -15.11 12.02 22.28
CA ASP A 493 -14.82 13.18 23.12
C ASP A 493 -13.79 14.13 22.47
N ARG A 494 -13.64 15.32 23.00
CA ARG A 494 -12.67 16.32 22.52
C ARG A 494 -11.21 15.90 22.72
N ARG A 495 -10.90 15.00 23.68
CA ARG A 495 -9.54 14.45 23.83
C ARG A 495 -9.18 13.54 22.68
N HIS A 496 -10.14 12.74 22.23
CA HIS A 496 -9.98 11.94 21.02
C HIS A 496 -9.78 12.83 19.80
N PHE A 497 -10.62 13.88 19.65
CA PHE A 497 -10.51 14.86 18.56
C PHE A 497 -9.13 15.54 18.54
N SER A 498 -8.68 16.09 19.67
CA SER A 498 -7.38 16.77 19.74
C SER A 498 -6.20 15.86 19.48
N LYS A 499 -6.30 14.57 19.83
CA LYS A 499 -5.28 13.57 19.53
C LYS A 499 -5.31 13.14 18.05
N ALA A 500 -6.49 13.02 17.45
CA ALA A 500 -6.65 12.68 16.05
C ALA A 500 -6.17 13.83 15.12
N PHE A 501 -6.36 15.08 15.55
CA PHE A 501 -6.02 16.29 14.82
C PHE A 501 -5.10 17.21 15.62
N PRO A 502 -3.81 16.88 15.71
CA PRO A 502 -2.85 17.65 16.51
C PRO A 502 -2.38 18.90 15.76
N PHE A 503 -3.19 19.96 15.73
CA PHE A 503 -2.84 21.23 15.12
C PHE A 503 -1.56 21.83 15.71
N ALA A 504 -0.68 22.29 14.83
CA ALA A 504 0.49 23.09 15.22
C ALA A 504 0.08 24.47 15.72
N ASP A 505 -0.97 25.08 15.11
CA ASP A 505 -1.54 26.35 15.55
C ASP A 505 -2.33 26.17 16.86
N GLN A 506 -1.77 26.73 17.95
CA GLN A 506 -2.36 26.64 19.28
C GLN A 506 -3.65 27.44 19.42
N LYS A 507 -3.81 28.56 18.67
CA LYS A 507 -5.01 29.40 18.73
C LYS A 507 -6.18 28.67 18.11
N VAL A 508 -6.00 28.09 16.92
CA VAL A 508 -7.00 27.29 16.24
C VAL A 508 -7.38 26.09 17.11
N ARG A 509 -6.40 25.36 17.66
CA ARG A 509 -6.65 24.24 18.57
C ARG A 509 -7.49 24.62 19.78
N ALA A 510 -7.14 25.71 20.48
CA ALA A 510 -7.86 26.20 21.64
C ALA A 510 -9.29 26.65 21.28
N SER A 511 -9.43 27.31 20.14
CA SER A 511 -10.74 27.76 19.62
C SER A 511 -11.66 26.57 19.35
N LEU A 512 -11.17 25.54 18.65
CA LEU A 512 -11.94 24.31 18.37
C LEU A 512 -12.32 23.57 19.67
N ASP A 513 -11.37 23.41 20.61
CA ASP A 513 -11.63 22.76 21.91
C ASP A 513 -12.72 23.49 22.70
N ALA A 514 -12.67 24.84 22.72
CA ALA A 514 -13.69 25.66 23.38
C ALA A 514 -15.08 25.47 22.77
N GLN A 515 -15.19 25.42 21.44
CA GLN A 515 -16.48 25.19 20.79
C GLN A 515 -17.01 23.79 21.07
N LEU A 516 -16.17 22.76 21.00
CA LEU A 516 -16.58 21.38 21.32
C LEU A 516 -17.04 21.25 22.77
N ALA A 517 -16.37 21.91 23.73
CA ALA A 517 -16.78 21.95 25.13
C ALA A 517 -18.19 22.54 25.34
N ARG A 518 -18.57 23.57 24.57
CA ARG A 518 -19.93 24.18 24.61
C ARG A 518 -21.02 23.18 24.22
N PHE A 519 -20.73 22.21 23.38
CA PHE A 519 -21.66 21.16 22.95
C PHE A 519 -21.51 19.85 23.73
N GLY A 520 -20.77 19.85 24.87
CA GLY A 520 -20.69 18.74 25.78
C GLY A 520 -19.78 17.59 25.35
N PHE A 521 -18.73 17.90 24.58
CA PHE A 521 -17.66 16.94 24.23
C PHE A 521 -16.43 17.10 25.07
#